data_866ee815a9ae9eaace4509f6dbf237f9
#
_entry.id   866ee815a9ae9eaace4509f6dbf237f9
#
_cell.length_a   1.000
_cell.length_b   1.000
_cell.length_c   1.000
_cell.angle_alpha   90.00
_cell.angle_beta   90.00
_cell.angle_gamma   90.00
#
_symmetry.space_group_name_H-M   'P 1'
#
loop_
_entity.id
_entity.type
_entity.pdbx_description
1 polymer ?
#
loop_
_entity_poly.entity_id
_entity_poly.type
_entity_poly.pdbx_seq_one_letter_code
_entity_poly.pdbx_strand_id
1 'polypeptide(L)'
;MKLEGGCYCGAVRYVAEGTPMLQAQCHCRECQYITGGSPNMFVVMPPDGFKYTKGAPKQFARKDLEKPVTREFCAECGTHVVTRPQRPVVVVKVGTLDNPAAIMPKIAIFTIDKQPFHHVPDGMPAFERRPT
;
A
#
# COMPACT_ATOMS: atom_id res chain seq x y z
N MET A 1 1.14 -17.44 3.22
CA MET A 1 0.68 -16.87 1.93
C MET A 1 1.86 -16.35 1.16
N LYS A 2 1.87 -16.55 -0.14
CA LYS A 2 2.92 -16.03 -1.02
C LYS A 2 2.25 -15.14 -2.07
N LEU A 3 2.64 -13.86 -2.08
CA LEU A 3 2.14 -12.89 -3.03
C LEU A 3 3.27 -12.51 -4.00
N GLU A 4 2.95 -12.40 -5.27
CA GLU A 4 3.88 -11.95 -6.29
C GLU A 4 3.28 -10.77 -7.03
N GLY A 5 4.12 -9.85 -7.44
CA GLY A 5 3.66 -8.67 -8.16
C GLY A 5 4.80 -7.82 -8.67
N GLY A 6 4.46 -6.63 -9.11
CA GLY A 6 5.44 -5.69 -9.65
C GLY A 6 4.78 -4.47 -10.24
N CYS A 7 5.60 -3.66 -10.93
CA CYS A 7 5.12 -2.43 -11.54
C CYS A 7 4.45 -2.69 -12.89
N TYR A 8 3.75 -1.67 -13.38
CA TYR A 8 3.00 -1.75 -14.63
C TYR A 8 3.87 -2.12 -15.84
N CYS A 9 5.10 -1.59 -15.92
CA CYS A 9 5.96 -1.87 -17.07
C CYS A 9 6.78 -3.15 -16.94
N GLY A 10 6.75 -3.80 -15.77
CA GLY A 10 7.48 -5.05 -15.53
C GLY A 10 8.95 -4.88 -15.16
N ALA A 11 9.47 -3.66 -15.09
CA ALA A 11 10.87 -3.44 -14.73
C ALA A 11 11.19 -3.80 -13.28
N VAL A 12 10.20 -3.74 -12.40
CA VAL A 12 10.33 -4.08 -10.98
C VAL A 12 9.39 -5.21 -10.64
N ARG A 13 9.94 -6.28 -10.04
CA ARG A 13 9.16 -7.42 -9.58
C ARG A 13 9.50 -7.73 -8.13
N TYR A 14 8.53 -8.28 -7.39
CA TYR A 14 8.73 -8.63 -5.98
C TYR A 14 7.99 -9.89 -5.60
N VAL A 15 8.39 -10.46 -4.47
CA VAL A 15 7.65 -11.52 -3.76
C VAL A 15 7.47 -11.06 -2.31
N ALA A 16 6.29 -11.34 -1.75
CA ALA A 16 5.99 -11.08 -0.35
C ALA A 16 5.39 -12.34 0.26
N GLU A 17 6.13 -12.95 1.18
CA GLU A 17 5.70 -14.18 1.85
C GLU A 17 5.46 -13.93 3.33
N GLY A 18 4.48 -14.62 3.88
CA GLY A 18 4.14 -14.56 5.29
C GLY A 18 2.66 -14.42 5.53
N THR A 19 2.31 -14.19 6.78
CA THR A 19 0.92 -13.96 7.18
C THR A 19 0.60 -12.48 7.07
N PRO A 20 -0.41 -12.10 6.27
CA PRO A 20 -0.85 -10.71 6.22
C PRO A 20 -1.24 -10.20 7.60
N MET A 21 -0.73 -9.03 7.96
CA MET A 21 -0.97 -8.42 9.27
C MET A 21 -2.18 -7.50 9.25
N LEU A 22 -2.51 -6.92 8.09
CA LEU A 22 -3.65 -6.04 7.92
C LEU A 22 -3.99 -5.93 6.44
N GLN A 23 -5.27 -5.94 6.12
CA GLN A 23 -5.78 -5.72 4.77
C GLN A 23 -6.80 -4.57 4.87
N ALA A 24 -6.51 -3.45 4.24
CA ALA A 24 -7.28 -2.24 4.49
C ALA A 24 -7.35 -1.33 3.27
N GLN A 25 -8.29 -0.39 3.34
CA GLN A 25 -8.33 0.76 2.45
C GLN A 25 -8.07 2.02 3.26
N CYS A 26 -7.16 2.85 2.79
CA CYS A 26 -6.77 4.08 3.46
C CYS A 26 -7.24 5.29 2.67
N HIS A 27 -7.97 6.18 3.36
CA HIS A 27 -8.56 7.37 2.75
C HIS A 27 -7.73 8.63 2.99
N CYS A 28 -6.52 8.53 3.55
CA CYS A 28 -5.73 9.70 3.88
C CYS A 28 -5.34 10.53 2.65
N ARG A 29 -5.07 11.83 2.86
CA ARG A 29 -4.72 12.71 1.75
C ARG A 29 -3.46 12.26 1.02
N GLU A 30 -2.45 11.73 1.73
CA GLU A 30 -1.24 11.22 1.08
C GLU A 30 -1.56 10.07 0.14
N CYS A 31 -2.42 9.15 0.57
CA CYS A 31 -2.86 8.04 -0.28
C CYS A 31 -3.59 8.53 -1.53
N GLN A 32 -4.39 9.59 -1.41
CA GLN A 32 -5.10 10.14 -2.56
C GLN A 32 -4.14 10.69 -3.63
N TYR A 33 -3.01 11.27 -3.21
CA TYR A 33 -1.98 11.69 -4.16
C TYR A 33 -1.36 10.51 -4.89
N ILE A 34 -1.14 9.42 -4.19
CA ILE A 34 -0.50 8.23 -4.76
C ILE A 34 -1.41 7.52 -5.75
N THR A 35 -2.70 7.45 -5.45
CA THR A 35 -3.66 6.69 -6.25
C THR A 35 -4.34 7.52 -7.33
N GLY A 36 -4.19 8.85 -7.27
CA GLY A 36 -4.92 9.73 -8.16
C GLY A 36 -6.32 10.06 -7.67
N GLY A 37 -6.61 9.85 -6.38
CA GLY A 37 -7.85 10.26 -5.74
C GLY A 37 -8.63 9.17 -5.03
N SER A 38 -8.46 7.91 -5.39
CA SER A 38 -9.19 6.81 -4.74
C SER A 38 -8.53 6.44 -3.40
N PRO A 39 -9.23 5.67 -2.55
CA PRO A 39 -8.56 5.08 -1.39
C PRO A 39 -7.43 4.15 -1.84
N ASN A 40 -6.40 4.03 -1.02
CA ASN A 40 -5.30 3.13 -1.27
C ASN A 40 -5.63 1.76 -0.68
N MET A 41 -5.74 0.75 -1.55
CA MET A 41 -5.96 -0.63 -1.14
C MET A 41 -4.62 -1.28 -0.89
N PHE A 42 -4.40 -1.82 0.33
CA PHE A 42 -3.10 -2.35 0.68
C PHE A 42 -3.18 -3.56 1.58
N VAL A 43 -2.10 -4.31 1.62
CA VAL A 43 -1.88 -5.40 2.56
C VAL A 43 -0.55 -5.17 3.27
N VAL A 44 -0.55 -5.30 4.58
CA VAL A 44 0.66 -5.17 5.41
C VAL A 44 1.28 -6.55 5.55
N MET A 45 2.54 -6.67 5.14
CA MET A 45 3.27 -7.93 5.17
C MET A 45 4.51 -7.83 6.06
N PRO A 46 4.97 -8.95 6.62
CA PRO A 46 6.22 -8.96 7.36
C PRO A 46 7.40 -8.67 6.43
N PRO A 47 8.38 -7.88 6.89
CA PRO A 47 9.50 -7.48 6.02
C PRO A 47 10.43 -8.64 5.66
N ASP A 48 10.55 -9.64 6.53
CA ASP A 48 11.44 -10.78 6.32
C ASP A 48 11.10 -11.58 5.06
N GLY A 49 9.82 -11.62 4.69
CA GLY A 49 9.36 -12.36 3.53
C GLY A 49 9.27 -11.52 2.27
N PHE A 50 9.63 -10.26 2.31
CA PHE A 50 9.56 -9.36 1.16
C PHE A 50 10.92 -9.18 0.51
N LYS A 51 10.97 -9.34 -0.82
CA LYS A 51 12.18 -9.00 -1.58
C LYS A 51 11.83 -8.66 -3.02
N TYR A 52 12.64 -7.80 -3.62
CA TYR A 52 12.57 -7.55 -5.05
C TYR A 52 13.29 -8.69 -5.78
N THR A 53 12.60 -9.25 -6.77
CA THR A 53 13.15 -10.35 -7.57
C THR A 53 13.68 -9.86 -8.92
N LYS A 54 13.34 -8.64 -9.31
CA LYS A 54 13.82 -8.00 -10.52
C LYS A 54 13.82 -6.50 -10.33
N GLY A 55 14.87 -5.82 -10.77
CA GLY A 55 14.97 -4.37 -10.73
C GLY A 55 15.06 -3.82 -9.31
N ALA A 56 15.05 -2.50 -9.22
CA ALA A 56 15.07 -1.78 -7.96
C ALA A 56 14.20 -0.54 -8.09
N PRO A 57 13.32 -0.27 -7.12
CA PRO A 57 12.51 0.94 -7.15
C PRO A 57 13.32 2.17 -6.76
N LYS A 58 12.80 3.33 -7.11
CA LYS A 58 13.24 4.60 -6.58
C LYS A 58 12.49 4.85 -5.28
N GLN A 59 13.08 5.64 -4.38
CA GLN A 59 12.49 5.95 -3.08
C GLN A 59 12.24 7.43 -2.92
N PHE A 60 11.15 7.77 -2.24
CA PHE A 60 10.83 9.13 -1.86
C PHE A 60 10.27 9.16 -0.45
N ALA A 61 10.76 10.09 0.37
CA ALA A 61 10.21 10.39 1.69
C ALA A 61 10.22 11.90 1.87
N ARG A 62 9.13 12.43 2.42
CA ARG A 62 9.03 13.89 2.68
C ARG A 62 10.07 14.29 3.72
N LYS A 63 10.78 15.39 3.44
CA LYS A 63 11.83 15.89 4.33
C LYS A 63 11.29 16.78 5.44
N ASP A 64 10.06 17.26 5.30
CA ASP A 64 9.43 18.19 6.22
C ASP A 64 8.62 17.49 7.32
N LEU A 65 8.60 16.15 7.33
CA LEU A 65 7.93 15.38 8.36
C LEU A 65 8.94 14.72 9.28
N GLU A 66 8.60 14.64 10.57
CA GLU A 66 9.46 14.00 11.56
C GLU A 66 9.57 12.49 11.34
N LYS A 67 8.44 11.84 11.03
CA LYS A 67 8.39 10.39 10.80
C LYS A 67 7.75 10.09 9.45
N PRO A 68 8.41 10.43 8.34
CA PRO A 68 7.84 10.18 7.03
C PRO A 68 7.82 8.70 6.70
N VAL A 69 6.86 8.29 5.88
CA VAL A 69 6.91 6.98 5.27
C VAL A 69 7.77 7.05 4.01
N THR A 70 8.48 5.98 3.71
CA THR A 70 9.25 5.88 2.47
C THR A 70 8.38 5.23 1.41
N ARG A 71 8.26 5.89 0.26
CA ARG A 71 7.50 5.41 -0.89
C ARG A 71 8.46 4.81 -1.89
N GLU A 72 8.20 3.57 -2.33
CA GLU A 72 9.02 2.92 -3.35
C GLU A 72 8.21 2.77 -4.63
N PHE A 73 8.75 3.27 -5.71
CA PHE A 73 8.05 3.34 -7.00
C PHE A 73 9.00 3.04 -8.15
N CYS A 74 8.43 2.58 -9.26
CA CYS A 74 9.22 2.30 -10.46
C CYS A 74 9.67 3.62 -11.10
N ALA A 75 10.96 3.76 -11.36
CA ALA A 75 11.51 4.96 -12.00
C ALA A 75 11.08 5.08 -13.47
N GLU A 76 10.71 3.96 -14.11
CA GLU A 76 10.34 3.95 -15.53
C GLU A 76 8.86 4.26 -15.76
N CYS A 77 7.97 3.63 -14.99
CA CYS A 77 6.52 3.79 -15.22
C CYS A 77 5.79 4.51 -14.09
N GLY A 78 6.46 4.81 -12.98
CA GLY A 78 5.87 5.56 -11.88
C GLY A 78 4.96 4.76 -10.96
N THR A 79 4.80 3.46 -11.16
CA THR A 79 3.95 2.66 -10.28
C THR A 79 4.47 2.68 -8.85
N HIS A 80 3.63 3.10 -7.90
CA HIS A 80 3.92 2.95 -6.48
C HIS A 80 3.72 1.49 -6.10
N VAL A 81 4.77 0.86 -5.58
CA VAL A 81 4.78 -0.58 -5.31
C VAL A 81 4.56 -0.85 -3.83
N VAL A 82 5.38 -0.27 -2.97
CA VAL A 82 5.25 -0.44 -1.53
C VAL A 82 5.48 0.87 -0.80
N THR A 83 5.02 0.90 0.44
CA THR A 83 5.30 1.96 1.40
C THR A 83 5.97 1.32 2.61
N ARG A 84 7.01 1.97 3.12
CA ARG A 84 7.69 1.53 4.35
C ARG A 84 7.50 2.60 5.42
N PRO A 85 6.62 2.36 6.40
CA PRO A 85 6.47 3.27 7.54
C PRO A 85 7.64 3.11 8.51
N GLN A 86 7.65 3.92 9.57
CA GLN A 86 8.71 3.90 10.60
C GLN A 86 8.50 2.75 11.60
N ARG A 87 8.21 1.56 11.08
CA ARG A 87 8.07 0.32 11.86
C ARG A 87 8.35 -0.86 10.94
N PRO A 88 8.65 -2.06 11.48
CA PRO A 88 9.13 -3.18 10.68
C PRO A 88 8.00 -3.90 9.93
N VAL A 89 7.41 -3.25 8.95
CA VAL A 89 6.42 -3.82 8.04
C VAL A 89 6.64 -3.31 6.64
N VAL A 90 6.08 -4.01 5.67
CA VAL A 90 6.03 -3.56 4.27
C VAL A 90 4.57 -3.46 3.87
N VAL A 91 4.17 -2.30 3.37
CA VAL A 91 2.78 -2.04 2.94
C VAL A 91 2.74 -2.19 1.43
N VAL A 92 2.18 -3.30 0.97
CA VAL A 92 2.13 -3.65 -0.46
C VAL A 92 0.84 -3.12 -1.08
N LYS A 93 0.95 -2.46 -2.23
CA LYS A 93 -0.22 -1.96 -2.96
C LYS A 93 -0.93 -3.12 -3.65
N VAL A 94 -2.21 -3.29 -3.33
CA VAL A 94 -2.99 -4.43 -3.86
C VAL A 94 -3.04 -4.42 -5.39
N GLY A 95 -3.11 -3.23 -6.00
CA GLY A 95 -3.16 -3.09 -7.46
C GLY A 95 -1.89 -3.55 -8.16
N THR A 96 -0.76 -3.75 -7.45
CA THR A 96 0.49 -4.23 -8.04
C THR A 96 0.64 -5.76 -7.95
N LEU A 97 -0.28 -6.45 -7.30
CA LEU A 97 -0.28 -7.91 -7.23
C LEU A 97 -0.65 -8.51 -8.59
N ASP A 98 -0.05 -9.63 -8.93
CA ASP A 98 -0.41 -10.37 -10.13
C ASP A 98 -1.86 -10.86 -10.06
N ASN A 99 -2.32 -11.18 -8.85
CA ASN A 99 -3.72 -11.52 -8.58
C ASN A 99 -4.26 -10.60 -7.48
N PRO A 100 -4.76 -9.40 -7.83
CA PRO A 100 -5.28 -8.47 -6.81
C PRO A 100 -6.43 -9.06 -6.00
N ALA A 101 -7.20 -9.97 -6.57
CA ALA A 101 -8.33 -10.61 -5.89
C ALA A 101 -7.93 -11.50 -4.73
N ALA A 102 -6.62 -11.81 -4.58
CA ALA A 102 -6.13 -12.58 -3.44
C ALA A 102 -6.26 -11.81 -2.12
N ILE A 103 -6.39 -10.48 -2.18
CA ILE A 103 -6.48 -9.62 -1.00
C ILE A 103 -7.82 -8.89 -1.02
N MET A 104 -8.51 -8.96 0.11
CA MET A 104 -9.79 -8.25 0.30
C MET A 104 -9.62 -7.27 1.45
N PRO A 105 -9.68 -5.96 1.22
CA PRO A 105 -9.65 -5.00 2.33
C PRO A 105 -10.79 -5.29 3.32
N LYS A 106 -10.44 -5.31 4.60
CA LYS A 106 -11.37 -5.69 5.67
C LYS A 106 -11.78 -4.52 6.54
N ILE A 107 -11.02 -3.44 6.52
CA ILE A 107 -11.32 -2.22 7.27
C ILE A 107 -10.99 -0.99 6.42
N ALA A 108 -11.60 0.13 6.80
CA ALA A 108 -11.29 1.43 6.23
C ALA A 108 -10.62 2.28 7.30
N ILE A 109 -9.49 2.92 6.97
CA ILE A 109 -8.76 3.80 7.90
C ILE A 109 -8.63 5.20 7.33
N PHE A 110 -8.38 6.17 8.24
CA PHE A 110 -8.27 7.58 7.89
C PHE A 110 -9.51 8.11 7.16
N THR A 111 -10.69 7.65 7.58
CA THR A 111 -11.94 8.11 6.99
C THR A 111 -12.22 9.60 7.28
N ILE A 112 -11.48 10.20 8.20
CA ILE A 112 -11.54 11.65 8.45
C ILE A 112 -11.21 12.45 7.19
N ASP A 113 -10.40 11.88 6.28
CA ASP A 113 -10.03 12.50 5.01
C ASP A 113 -10.86 12.00 3.83
N LYS A 114 -11.88 11.18 4.09
CA LYS A 114 -12.71 10.57 3.05
C LYS A 114 -13.37 11.62 2.16
N GLN A 115 -13.32 11.40 0.86
CA GLN A 115 -13.95 12.28 -0.12
C GLN A 115 -15.38 11.81 -0.41
N PRO A 116 -16.26 12.71 -0.92
CA PRO A 116 -17.64 12.34 -1.24
C PRO A 116 -17.76 11.18 -2.24
N PHE A 117 -16.75 10.99 -3.09
CA PHE A 117 -16.74 9.91 -4.08
C PHE A 117 -16.06 8.63 -3.59
N HIS A 118 -15.59 8.60 -2.34
CA HIS A 118 -15.04 7.38 -1.75
C HIS A 118 -16.16 6.48 -1.24
N HIS A 119 -16.00 5.18 -1.47
CA HIS A 119 -16.96 4.20 -0.99
C HIS A 119 -16.37 3.37 0.14
N VAL A 120 -17.12 3.28 1.23
CA VAL A 120 -16.84 2.34 2.32
C VAL A 120 -18.01 1.35 2.34
N PRO A 121 -17.77 0.06 2.07
CA PRO A 121 -18.86 -0.91 2.06
C PRO A 121 -19.64 -0.95 3.38
N ASP A 122 -20.94 -1.18 3.29
CA ASP A 122 -21.77 -1.33 4.48
C ASP A 122 -21.26 -2.47 5.34
N GLY A 123 -21.20 -2.24 6.66
CA GLY A 123 -20.73 -3.24 7.61
C GLY A 123 -19.20 -3.33 7.74
N MET A 124 -18.44 -2.65 6.90
CA MET A 124 -17.00 -2.62 7.05
C MET A 124 -16.61 -1.74 8.23
N PRO A 125 -15.83 -2.26 9.20
CA PRO A 125 -15.30 -1.41 10.26
C PRO A 125 -14.53 -0.23 9.68
N ALA A 126 -14.80 0.97 10.18
CA ALA A 126 -14.19 2.19 9.68
C ALA A 126 -13.67 3.02 10.85
N PHE A 127 -12.49 3.57 10.68
CA PHE A 127 -11.77 4.33 11.71
C PHE A 127 -11.39 5.69 11.16
N GLU A 128 -11.61 6.75 11.97
CA GLU A 128 -11.27 8.10 11.54
C GLU A 128 -9.77 8.26 11.27
N ARG A 129 -8.94 7.54 12.00
CA ARG A 129 -7.48 7.49 11.81
C ARG A 129 -7.02 6.05 11.79
N ARG A 130 -6.08 5.67 12.68
CA ARG A 130 -5.61 4.29 12.78
C ARG A 130 -6.60 3.42 13.55
N PRO A 131 -6.61 2.10 13.32
CA PRO A 131 -7.49 1.19 14.04
C PRO A 131 -6.91 0.96 15.44
N THR A 132 -7.41 1.67 16.42
CA THR A 132 -7.00 1.50 17.82
C THR A 132 -8.15 1.14 18.70
#